data_132f87eeff3f61613f2408d03ee07d96
#
_entry.id   132f87eeff3f61613f2408d03ee07d96
#
_cell.length_a   1.000
_cell.length_b   1.000
_cell.length_c   1.000
_cell.angle_alpha   90.00
_cell.angle_beta   90.00
_cell.angle_gamma   90.00
#
_symmetry.space_group_name_H-M   'P 1'
#
loop_
_entity.id
_entity.type
_entity.pdbx_description
1 polymer ?
#
loop_
_entity_poly.entity_id
_entity_poly.type
_entity_poly.pdbx_seq_one_letter_code
_entity_poly.pdbx_strand_id
1 'polypeptide(L)'
;MLVPIPTSAALTHIESSALVRFSLLALSSILFLVDPFAALPTFLAVTADQDDAKRKRTARKASLTAFVVLTTFALVGTYLFRIFGITIPAFEICGGIILLLIGLDMLEAKRSATQESPSETAAASTKDDAGIVPMGIPMLAGPGSITSVMVLVGQVRSTAQFLAVLAAILVTMLICWGVLHQAARVAAMLGETGIRILVRIMGLLLVALAVQYFVNGFVDLGVLNRPSLP
;
A
#
# COMPACT_ATOMS: atom_id res chain seq x y z
N MET A 1 35.81 6.23 -32.51
CA MET A 1 35.03 7.29 -31.87
C MET A 1 34.96 6.95 -30.38
N LEU A 2 35.78 7.61 -29.53
CA LEU A 2 35.85 7.35 -28.08
C LEU A 2 34.60 7.98 -27.42
N VAL A 3 33.75 7.16 -26.82
CA VAL A 3 32.64 7.63 -26.00
C VAL A 3 33.24 8.29 -24.75
N PRO A 4 32.95 9.56 -24.44
CA PRO A 4 33.53 10.23 -23.27
C PRO A 4 33.09 9.51 -21.99
N ILE A 5 34.07 9.13 -21.16
CA ILE A 5 33.79 8.54 -19.83
C ILE A 5 33.14 9.63 -18.97
N PRO A 6 31.95 9.40 -18.40
CA PRO A 6 31.26 10.41 -17.59
C PRO A 6 32.13 10.77 -16.37
N THR A 7 32.23 12.05 -16.07
CA THR A 7 32.95 12.54 -14.91
C THR A 7 32.29 12.04 -13.61
N SER A 8 33.07 11.90 -12.52
CA SER A 8 32.56 11.43 -11.23
C SER A 8 31.35 12.24 -10.73
N ALA A 9 31.34 13.55 -11.01
CA ALA A 9 30.21 14.44 -10.70
C ALA A 9 28.94 14.11 -11.52
N ALA A 10 29.08 13.69 -12.77
CA ALA A 10 27.94 13.28 -13.58
C ALA A 10 27.35 11.95 -13.10
N LEU A 11 28.20 11.01 -12.67
CA LEU A 11 27.76 9.73 -12.09
C LEU A 11 27.00 9.94 -10.78
N THR A 12 27.49 10.77 -9.86
CA THR A 12 26.79 11.08 -8.59
C THR A 12 25.46 11.80 -8.83
N HIS A 13 25.35 12.65 -9.84
CA HIS A 13 24.09 13.31 -10.22
C HIS A 13 23.08 12.33 -10.79
N ILE A 14 23.51 11.35 -11.58
CA ILE A 14 22.64 10.31 -12.15
C ILE A 14 22.15 9.38 -11.02
N GLU A 15 23.03 8.96 -10.12
CA GLU A 15 22.68 8.10 -8.98
C GLU A 15 21.70 8.78 -8.02
N SER A 16 21.93 10.07 -7.70
CA SER A 16 21.00 10.82 -6.83
C SER A 16 19.62 11.01 -7.47
N SER A 17 19.58 11.31 -8.78
CA SER A 17 18.31 11.46 -9.50
C SER A 17 17.54 10.13 -9.59
N ALA A 18 18.23 9.01 -9.76
CA ALA A 18 17.62 7.67 -9.78
C ALA A 18 17.08 7.28 -8.40
N LEU A 19 17.81 7.59 -7.32
CA LEU A 19 17.35 7.36 -5.95
C LEU A 19 16.11 8.19 -5.61
N VAL A 20 16.09 9.47 -5.98
CA VAL A 20 14.91 10.34 -5.77
C VAL A 20 13.70 9.81 -6.50
N ARG A 21 13.85 9.42 -7.78
CA ARG A 21 12.74 8.81 -8.55
C ARG A 21 12.23 7.53 -7.91
N PHE A 22 13.13 6.65 -7.49
CA PHE A 22 12.76 5.41 -6.81
C PHE A 22 12.06 5.69 -5.48
N SER A 23 12.53 6.64 -4.68
CA SER A 23 11.92 7.02 -3.40
C SER A 23 10.50 7.58 -3.59
N LEU A 24 10.28 8.43 -4.59
CA LEU A 24 8.97 8.96 -4.92
C LEU A 24 8.02 7.86 -5.41
N LEU A 25 8.52 6.95 -6.25
CA LEU A 25 7.75 5.80 -6.71
C LEU A 25 7.37 4.89 -5.53
N ALA A 26 8.32 4.57 -4.64
CA ALA A 26 8.06 3.76 -3.47
C ALA A 26 7.02 4.41 -2.55
N LEU A 27 7.18 5.70 -2.24
CA LEU A 27 6.23 6.43 -1.40
C LEU A 27 4.84 6.49 -2.03
N SER A 28 4.73 6.85 -3.31
CA SER A 28 3.44 6.96 -4.00
C SER A 28 2.74 5.60 -4.09
N SER A 29 3.47 4.53 -4.43
CA SER A 29 2.91 3.19 -4.55
C SER A 29 2.40 2.66 -3.21
N ILE A 30 3.21 2.76 -2.14
CA ILE A 30 2.82 2.28 -0.81
C ILE A 30 1.66 3.12 -0.27
N LEU A 31 1.72 4.45 -0.34
CA LEU A 31 0.66 5.35 0.13
C LEU A 31 -0.66 5.08 -0.59
N PHE A 32 -0.59 4.88 -1.90
CA PHE A 32 -1.76 4.61 -2.73
C PHE A 32 -2.42 3.27 -2.39
N LEU A 33 -1.62 2.21 -2.17
CA LEU A 33 -2.15 0.86 -1.89
C LEU A 33 -2.59 0.66 -0.45
N VAL A 34 -2.02 1.43 0.49
CA VAL A 34 -2.51 1.47 1.88
C VAL A 34 -3.83 2.23 1.98
N ASP A 35 -4.03 3.25 1.13
CA ASP A 35 -5.25 4.05 0.96
C ASP A 35 -5.95 4.45 2.27
N PRO A 36 -5.37 5.39 3.03
CA PRO A 36 -5.95 5.81 4.31
C PRO A 36 -7.36 6.40 4.19
N PHE A 37 -7.74 6.89 3.01
CA PHE A 37 -9.05 7.48 2.78
C PHE A 37 -10.13 6.42 2.58
N ALA A 38 -9.83 5.33 1.88
CA ALA A 38 -10.74 4.19 1.79
C ALA A 38 -10.96 3.51 3.15
N ALA A 39 -9.98 3.59 4.05
CA ALA A 39 -10.09 3.07 5.41
C ALA A 39 -11.00 3.90 6.33
N LEU A 40 -11.30 5.18 5.99
CA LEU A 40 -12.08 6.08 6.85
C LEU A 40 -13.47 5.57 7.21
N PRO A 41 -14.32 5.11 6.25
CA PRO A 41 -15.67 4.63 6.59
C PRO A 41 -15.66 3.49 7.60
N THR A 42 -14.78 2.51 7.39
CA THR A 42 -14.63 1.38 8.29
C THR A 42 -14.09 1.80 9.65
N PHE A 43 -13.07 2.67 9.67
CA PHE A 43 -12.53 3.20 10.91
C PHE A 43 -13.60 3.90 11.74
N LEU A 44 -14.43 4.75 11.13
CA LEU A 44 -15.52 5.44 11.81
C LEU A 44 -16.58 4.48 12.31
N ALA A 45 -16.92 3.44 11.52
CA ALA A 45 -17.89 2.43 11.92
C ALA A 45 -17.41 1.61 13.14
N VAL A 46 -16.16 1.16 13.13
CA VAL A 46 -15.56 0.35 14.21
C VAL A 46 -15.31 1.18 15.48
N THR A 47 -15.17 2.51 15.36
CA THR A 47 -14.95 3.41 16.47
C THR A 47 -16.16 4.26 16.85
N ALA A 48 -17.36 3.90 16.37
CA ALA A 48 -18.58 4.68 16.58
C ALA A 48 -18.90 4.90 18.07
N ASP A 49 -18.74 3.85 18.88
CA ASP A 49 -19.01 3.84 20.31
C ASP A 49 -17.79 4.24 21.17
N GLN A 50 -16.69 4.67 20.55
CA GLN A 50 -15.48 5.06 21.25
C GLN A 50 -15.46 6.57 21.52
N ASP A 51 -15.00 6.95 22.69
CA ASP A 51 -14.67 8.33 22.99
C ASP A 51 -13.46 8.82 22.16
N ASP A 52 -13.25 10.12 22.13
CA ASP A 52 -12.16 10.73 21.34
C ASP A 52 -10.76 10.21 21.73
N ALA A 53 -10.51 9.93 23.00
CA ALA A 53 -9.22 9.45 23.47
C ALA A 53 -8.98 8.00 23.03
N LYS A 54 -10.00 7.15 23.11
CA LYS A 54 -9.96 5.75 22.67
C LYS A 54 -9.82 5.67 21.13
N ARG A 55 -10.60 6.49 20.40
CA ARG A 55 -10.50 6.59 18.93
C ARG A 55 -9.09 6.96 18.47
N LYS A 56 -8.45 7.93 19.08
CA LYS A 56 -7.05 8.32 18.79
C LYS A 56 -6.06 7.21 19.12
N ARG A 57 -6.29 6.44 20.19
CA ARG A 57 -5.50 5.23 20.48
C ARG A 57 -5.67 4.17 19.42
N THR A 58 -6.89 3.93 18.98
CA THR A 58 -7.21 2.97 17.92
C THR A 58 -6.49 3.35 16.62
N ALA A 59 -6.52 4.63 16.21
CA ALA A 59 -5.79 5.13 15.04
C ALA A 59 -4.27 4.87 15.15
N ARG A 60 -3.68 5.15 16.32
CA ARG A 60 -2.25 4.88 16.57
C ARG A 60 -1.93 3.40 16.52
N LYS A 61 -2.75 2.55 17.18
CA LYS A 61 -2.56 1.09 17.15
C LYS A 61 -2.64 0.56 15.73
N ALA A 62 -3.63 0.98 14.93
CA ALA A 62 -3.79 0.55 13.54
C ALA A 62 -2.56 0.88 12.69
N SER A 63 -2.12 2.13 12.72
CA SER A 63 -0.94 2.56 11.94
C SER A 63 0.35 1.89 12.41
N LEU A 64 0.52 1.69 13.73
CA LEU A 64 1.69 0.99 14.26
C LEU A 64 1.68 -0.50 13.88
N THR A 65 0.54 -1.16 13.95
CA THR A 65 0.40 -2.57 13.52
C THR A 65 0.74 -2.70 12.04
N ALA A 66 0.17 -1.85 11.18
CA ALA A 66 0.47 -1.87 9.76
C ALA A 66 1.96 -1.56 9.49
N PHE A 67 2.57 -0.61 10.21
CA PHE A 67 4.00 -0.34 10.13
C PHE A 67 4.84 -1.58 10.44
N VAL A 68 4.54 -2.27 11.54
CA VAL A 68 5.28 -3.48 11.94
C VAL A 68 5.11 -4.57 10.89
N VAL A 69 3.90 -4.80 10.41
CA VAL A 69 3.63 -5.84 9.41
C VAL A 69 4.36 -5.54 8.09
N LEU A 70 4.19 -4.35 7.52
CA LEU A 70 4.83 -4.00 6.24
C LEU A 70 6.35 -3.98 6.36
N THR A 71 6.91 -3.52 7.49
CA THR A 71 8.35 -3.56 7.74
C THR A 71 8.85 -5.01 7.87
N THR A 72 8.10 -5.88 8.54
CA THR A 72 8.43 -7.31 8.62
C THR A 72 8.48 -7.95 7.24
N PHE A 73 7.47 -7.71 6.39
CA PHE A 73 7.49 -8.19 5.02
C PHE A 73 8.61 -7.57 4.18
N ALA A 74 8.97 -6.30 4.40
CA ALA A 74 10.12 -5.68 3.74
C ALA A 74 11.45 -6.37 4.11
N LEU A 75 11.60 -6.78 5.37
CA LEU A 75 12.84 -7.41 5.88
C LEU A 75 12.92 -8.90 5.53
N VAL A 76 11.81 -9.63 5.61
CA VAL A 76 11.78 -11.09 5.53
C VAL A 76 11.24 -11.58 4.18
N GLY A 77 10.54 -10.74 3.42
CA GLY A 77 9.79 -11.14 2.23
C GLY A 77 10.64 -11.83 1.16
N THR A 78 11.84 -11.30 0.87
CA THR A 78 12.75 -11.92 -0.11
C THR A 78 13.25 -13.30 0.33
N TYR A 79 13.39 -13.52 1.64
CA TYR A 79 13.75 -14.81 2.21
C TYR A 79 12.59 -15.80 2.09
N LEU A 80 11.35 -15.36 2.37
CA LEU A 80 10.16 -16.18 2.17
C LEU A 80 10.01 -16.62 0.71
N PHE A 81 10.24 -15.71 -0.25
CA PHE A 81 10.20 -16.06 -1.67
C PHE A 81 11.16 -17.17 -2.03
N ARG A 82 12.39 -17.12 -1.50
CA ARG A 82 13.39 -18.17 -1.74
C ARG A 82 12.98 -19.52 -1.15
N ILE A 83 12.41 -19.54 0.07
CA ILE A 83 11.97 -20.79 0.72
C ILE A 83 10.84 -21.45 -0.07
N PHE A 84 9.86 -20.66 -0.51
CA PHE A 84 8.69 -21.19 -1.21
C PHE A 84 8.89 -21.31 -2.73
N GLY A 85 10.04 -20.90 -3.26
CA GLY A 85 10.30 -20.91 -4.70
C GLY A 85 9.42 -19.94 -5.48
N ILE A 86 8.91 -18.88 -4.81
CA ILE A 86 8.04 -17.88 -5.44
C ILE A 86 8.92 -16.85 -6.17
N THR A 87 8.62 -16.61 -7.44
CA THR A 87 9.28 -15.57 -8.22
C THR A 87 8.56 -14.23 -8.07
N ILE A 88 9.30 -13.12 -8.22
CA ILE A 88 8.71 -11.77 -8.17
C ILE A 88 7.60 -11.61 -9.22
N PRO A 89 7.81 -12.00 -10.51
CA PRO A 89 6.75 -11.90 -11.50
C PRO A 89 5.48 -12.68 -11.17
N ALA A 90 5.62 -13.89 -10.61
CA ALA A 90 4.46 -14.67 -10.17
C ALA A 90 3.71 -13.98 -9.03
N PHE A 91 4.45 -13.33 -8.13
CA PHE A 91 3.85 -12.59 -7.03
C PHE A 91 3.20 -11.28 -7.49
N GLU A 92 3.75 -10.59 -8.51
CA GLU A 92 3.13 -9.44 -9.16
C GLU A 92 1.77 -9.81 -9.78
N ILE A 93 1.71 -10.93 -10.51
CA ILE A 93 0.45 -11.42 -11.08
C ILE A 93 -0.57 -11.73 -9.98
N CYS A 94 -0.16 -12.43 -8.92
CA CYS A 94 -1.02 -12.72 -7.77
C CYS A 94 -1.52 -11.44 -7.10
N GLY A 95 -0.63 -10.49 -6.85
CA GLY A 95 -0.97 -9.17 -6.32
C GLY A 95 -1.94 -8.41 -7.21
N GLY A 96 -1.74 -8.48 -8.53
CA GLY A 96 -2.66 -7.91 -9.52
C GLY A 96 -4.08 -8.49 -9.41
N ILE A 97 -4.23 -9.81 -9.22
CA ILE A 97 -5.54 -10.43 -8.99
C ILE A 97 -6.21 -9.85 -7.74
N ILE A 98 -5.49 -9.77 -6.64
CA ILE A 98 -6.01 -9.26 -5.37
C ILE A 98 -6.41 -7.78 -5.50
N LEU A 99 -5.56 -6.95 -6.10
CA LEU A 99 -5.83 -5.53 -6.34
C LEU A 99 -7.03 -5.32 -7.26
N LEU A 100 -7.21 -6.18 -8.28
CA LEU A 100 -8.36 -6.13 -9.17
C LEU A 100 -9.66 -6.39 -8.40
N LEU A 101 -9.70 -7.41 -7.55
CA LEU A 101 -10.87 -7.73 -6.73
C LEU A 101 -11.21 -6.56 -5.79
N ILE A 102 -10.22 -6.03 -5.07
CA ILE A 102 -10.41 -4.89 -4.18
C ILE A 102 -10.91 -3.66 -4.95
N GLY A 103 -10.29 -3.34 -6.09
CA GLY A 103 -10.66 -2.18 -6.91
C GLY A 103 -12.08 -2.29 -7.47
N LEU A 104 -12.51 -3.49 -7.88
CA LEU A 104 -13.88 -3.73 -8.34
C LEU A 104 -14.90 -3.54 -7.21
N ASP A 105 -14.63 -4.08 -6.01
CA ASP A 105 -15.49 -3.88 -4.84
C ASP A 105 -15.64 -2.38 -4.51
N MET A 106 -14.55 -1.62 -4.57
CA MET A 106 -14.55 -0.16 -4.34
C MET A 106 -15.36 0.60 -5.39
N LEU A 107 -15.30 0.20 -6.67
CA LEU A 107 -16.10 0.81 -7.75
C LEU A 107 -17.60 0.58 -7.54
N GLU A 108 -17.98 -0.59 -7.04
CA GLU A 108 -19.37 -0.91 -6.70
C GLU A 108 -19.83 -0.30 -5.38
N ALA A 109 -18.93 0.43 -4.67
CA ALA A 109 -19.14 0.95 -3.32
C ALA A 109 -19.55 -0.15 -2.32
N LYS A 110 -19.09 -1.38 -2.55
CA LYS A 110 -19.20 -2.50 -1.63
C LYS A 110 -17.97 -2.54 -0.71
N ARG A 111 -18.15 -3.07 0.50
CA ARG A 111 -17.02 -3.42 1.35
C ARG A 111 -16.29 -4.60 0.74
N SER A 112 -14.99 -4.51 0.61
CA SER A 112 -14.20 -5.59 0.01
C SER A 112 -14.17 -6.81 0.93
N ALA A 113 -14.75 -7.91 0.49
CA ALA A 113 -14.68 -9.19 1.20
C ALA A 113 -13.23 -9.72 1.33
N THR A 114 -12.31 -9.21 0.51
CA THR A 114 -10.88 -9.53 0.55
C THR A 114 -10.15 -8.79 1.67
N GLN A 115 -10.69 -7.65 2.11
CA GLN A 115 -10.11 -6.82 3.18
C GLN A 115 -10.87 -6.91 4.50
N GLU A 116 -12.17 -7.18 4.47
CA GLU A 116 -13.01 -7.22 5.66
C GLU A 116 -14.06 -8.31 5.58
N SER A 117 -14.27 -9.03 6.69
CA SER A 117 -15.49 -9.80 6.87
C SER A 117 -16.47 -9.02 7.76
N PRO A 118 -17.78 -9.03 7.44
CA PRO A 118 -18.79 -8.37 8.27
C PRO A 118 -18.80 -8.86 9.73
N SER A 119 -18.42 -10.12 9.96
CA SER A 119 -18.29 -10.71 11.28
C SER A 119 -17.09 -10.17 12.07
N GLU A 120 -15.96 -9.86 11.40
CA GLU A 120 -14.78 -9.26 12.03
C GLU A 120 -15.04 -7.81 12.43
N THR A 121 -15.72 -7.05 11.57
CA THR A 121 -16.10 -5.66 11.88
C THR A 121 -17.06 -5.59 13.07
N ALA A 122 -18.06 -6.48 13.10
CA ALA A 122 -19.02 -6.57 14.22
C ALA A 122 -18.34 -7.03 15.52
N ALA A 123 -17.42 -7.99 15.46
CA ALA A 123 -16.66 -8.46 16.62
C ALA A 123 -15.66 -7.43 17.12
N ALA A 124 -15.10 -6.58 16.24
CA ALA A 124 -14.13 -5.56 16.60
C ALA A 124 -14.75 -4.37 17.32
N SER A 125 -16.03 -4.03 17.07
CA SER A 125 -16.73 -2.97 17.77
C SER A 125 -16.88 -3.25 19.27
N THR A 126 -16.87 -4.52 19.68
CA THR A 126 -16.99 -4.96 21.07
C THR A 126 -15.65 -5.24 21.76
N LYS A 127 -14.51 -5.21 21.04
CA LYS A 127 -13.17 -5.54 21.58
C LYS A 127 -12.26 -4.32 21.62
N ASP A 128 -11.37 -4.28 22.62
CA ASP A 128 -10.37 -3.22 22.79
C ASP A 128 -9.27 -3.20 21.70
N ASP A 129 -9.26 -4.16 20.79
CA ASP A 129 -8.20 -4.37 19.81
C ASP A 129 -8.59 -4.06 18.35
N ALA A 130 -9.66 -3.30 18.13
CA ALA A 130 -10.09 -2.84 16.78
C ALA A 130 -8.96 -2.15 15.96
N GLY A 131 -7.96 -1.61 16.64
CA GLY A 131 -6.78 -1.03 15.99
C GLY A 131 -5.82 -2.08 15.40
N ILE A 132 -5.86 -3.33 15.88
CA ILE A 132 -5.06 -4.43 15.32
C ILE A 132 -5.85 -5.10 14.22
N VAL A 133 -7.02 -5.62 14.55
CA VAL A 133 -7.94 -6.29 13.62
C VAL A 133 -9.31 -5.61 13.74
N PRO A 134 -9.92 -5.15 12.63
CA PRO A 134 -9.48 -5.27 11.23
C PRO A 134 -8.59 -4.12 10.74
N MET A 135 -8.41 -3.04 11.50
CA MET A 135 -7.83 -1.79 10.97
C MET A 135 -6.36 -1.91 10.58
N GLY A 136 -5.51 -2.50 11.43
CA GLY A 136 -4.09 -2.72 11.12
C GLY A 136 -3.90 -3.80 10.09
N ILE A 137 -4.56 -4.94 10.31
CA ILE A 137 -4.59 -6.12 9.45
C ILE A 137 -6.06 -6.58 9.37
N PRO A 138 -6.63 -6.78 8.17
CA PRO A 138 -6.02 -6.67 6.84
C PRO A 138 -6.17 -5.30 6.16
N MET A 139 -6.74 -4.28 6.81
CA MET A 139 -7.14 -3.04 6.14
C MET A 139 -5.95 -2.20 5.65
N LEU A 140 -5.09 -1.68 6.54
CA LEU A 140 -3.92 -0.88 6.17
C LEU A 140 -2.77 -1.75 5.66
N ALA A 141 -2.44 -2.84 6.38
CA ALA A 141 -1.48 -3.84 5.92
C ALA A 141 -2.22 -4.99 5.25
N GLY A 142 -2.93 -4.69 4.18
CA GLY A 142 -3.66 -5.66 3.37
C GLY A 142 -2.78 -6.36 2.33
N PRO A 143 -3.35 -7.36 1.64
CA PRO A 143 -2.61 -8.11 0.61
C PRO A 143 -2.01 -7.19 -0.47
N GLY A 144 -2.72 -6.14 -0.88
CA GLY A 144 -2.24 -5.19 -1.88
C GLY A 144 -1.00 -4.39 -1.42
N SER A 145 -1.03 -3.84 -0.21
CA SER A 145 0.10 -3.08 0.33
C SER A 145 1.31 -3.97 0.63
N ILE A 146 1.09 -5.21 1.12
CA ILE A 146 2.14 -6.22 1.29
C ILE A 146 2.78 -6.55 -0.05
N THR A 147 1.97 -6.81 -1.09
CA THR A 147 2.48 -7.09 -2.44
C THR A 147 3.35 -5.94 -2.96
N SER A 148 2.89 -4.68 -2.82
CA SER A 148 3.65 -3.52 -3.25
C SER A 148 5.01 -3.44 -2.57
N VAL A 149 5.04 -3.59 -1.24
CA VAL A 149 6.29 -3.56 -0.48
C VAL A 149 7.24 -4.67 -0.94
N MET A 150 6.74 -5.89 -1.12
CA MET A 150 7.56 -7.03 -1.54
C MET A 150 8.11 -6.88 -2.96
N VAL A 151 7.29 -6.37 -3.89
CA VAL A 151 7.72 -6.06 -5.26
C VAL A 151 8.80 -4.98 -5.26
N LEU A 152 8.58 -3.88 -4.51
CA LEU A 152 9.56 -2.80 -4.40
C LEU A 152 10.89 -3.30 -3.81
N VAL A 153 10.85 -4.10 -2.74
CA VAL A 153 12.05 -4.69 -2.13
C VAL A 153 12.75 -5.67 -3.09
N GLY A 154 11.99 -6.41 -3.88
CA GLY A 154 12.54 -7.29 -4.93
C GLY A 154 13.29 -6.54 -6.04
N GLN A 155 12.95 -5.28 -6.29
CA GLN A 155 13.59 -4.42 -7.29
C GLN A 155 14.79 -3.61 -6.74
N VAL A 156 15.04 -3.64 -5.42
CA VAL A 156 16.13 -2.93 -4.76
C VAL A 156 17.49 -3.42 -5.26
N ARG A 157 18.35 -2.47 -5.63
CA ARG A 157 19.71 -2.72 -6.11
C ARG A 157 20.81 -2.14 -5.20
N SER A 158 20.44 -1.31 -4.22
CA SER A 158 21.35 -0.67 -3.28
C SER A 158 20.76 -0.53 -1.89
N THR A 159 21.60 -0.46 -0.86
CA THR A 159 21.17 -0.19 0.52
C THR A 159 20.38 1.12 0.63
N ALA A 160 20.75 2.14 -0.14
CA ALA A 160 20.03 3.41 -0.16
C ALA A 160 18.58 3.26 -0.66
N GLN A 161 18.35 2.45 -1.69
CA GLN A 161 16.99 2.14 -2.16
C GLN A 161 16.19 1.34 -1.13
N PHE A 162 16.83 0.39 -0.42
CA PHE A 162 16.16 -0.34 0.65
C PHE A 162 15.72 0.58 1.80
N LEU A 163 16.60 1.48 2.23
CA LEU A 163 16.28 2.49 3.23
C LEU A 163 15.16 3.44 2.74
N ALA A 164 15.12 3.75 1.44
CA ALA A 164 14.04 4.54 0.86
C ALA A 164 12.68 3.83 0.94
N VAL A 165 12.62 2.50 0.75
CA VAL A 165 11.39 1.73 0.96
C VAL A 165 10.96 1.77 2.42
N LEU A 166 11.88 1.56 3.37
CA LEU A 166 11.56 1.65 4.81
C LEU A 166 11.08 3.05 5.20
N ALA A 167 11.73 4.10 4.68
CA ALA A 167 11.31 5.48 4.88
C ALA A 167 9.92 5.74 4.27
N ALA A 168 9.63 5.19 3.09
CA ALA A 168 8.31 5.30 2.46
C ALA A 168 7.22 4.62 3.29
N ILE A 169 7.48 3.42 3.86
CA ILE A 169 6.56 2.77 4.80
C ILE A 169 6.31 3.66 6.02
N LEU A 170 7.36 4.18 6.64
CA LEU A 170 7.25 5.05 7.81
C LEU A 170 6.42 6.30 7.52
N VAL A 171 6.73 7.02 6.44
CA VAL A 171 6.02 8.24 6.03
C VAL A 171 4.55 7.92 5.72
N THR A 172 4.28 6.84 5.00
CA THR A 172 2.90 6.39 4.73
C THR A 172 2.14 6.13 6.02
N MET A 173 2.73 5.43 6.98
CA MET A 173 2.08 5.15 8.27
C MET A 173 1.85 6.41 9.12
N LEU A 174 2.75 7.39 9.05
CA LEU A 174 2.54 8.69 9.68
C LEU A 174 1.39 9.46 9.03
N ILE A 175 1.27 9.43 7.72
CA ILE A 175 0.13 10.01 6.99
C ILE A 175 -1.17 9.30 7.38
N CYS A 176 -1.20 7.97 7.39
CA CYS A 176 -2.35 7.18 7.81
C CYS A 176 -2.77 7.50 9.25
N TRP A 177 -1.79 7.55 10.16
CA TRP A 177 -2.07 7.97 11.53
C TRP A 177 -2.70 9.36 11.59
N GLY A 178 -2.16 10.33 10.85
CA GLY A 178 -2.69 11.71 10.79
C GLY A 178 -4.12 11.77 10.25
N VAL A 179 -4.41 11.03 9.17
CA VAL A 179 -5.74 10.95 8.56
C VAL A 179 -6.74 10.29 9.52
N LEU A 180 -6.41 9.12 10.08
CA LEU A 180 -7.28 8.40 11.01
C LEU A 180 -7.45 9.14 12.34
N HIS A 181 -6.40 9.83 12.82
CA HIS A 181 -6.48 10.66 14.04
C HIS A 181 -7.49 11.79 13.89
N GLN A 182 -7.66 12.31 12.69
CA GLN A 182 -8.61 13.37 12.35
C GLN A 182 -9.83 12.85 11.59
N ALA A 183 -10.11 11.56 11.65
CA ALA A 183 -11.13 10.89 10.82
C ALA A 183 -12.49 11.59 10.84
N ALA A 184 -12.96 12.02 12.02
CA ALA A 184 -14.23 12.72 12.15
C ALA A 184 -14.24 14.08 11.40
N ARG A 185 -13.12 14.81 11.44
CA ARG A 185 -13.00 16.10 10.73
C ARG A 185 -12.91 15.87 9.22
N VAL A 186 -12.08 14.91 8.79
CA VAL A 186 -11.92 14.57 7.37
C VAL A 186 -13.25 14.10 6.78
N ALA A 187 -13.99 13.26 7.51
CA ALA A 187 -15.31 12.80 7.10
C ALA A 187 -16.33 13.95 7.04
N ALA A 188 -16.32 14.87 8.00
CA ALA A 188 -17.19 16.03 8.00
C ALA A 188 -16.90 17.00 6.83
N MET A 189 -15.62 17.16 6.45
CA MET A 189 -15.22 18.00 5.31
C MET A 189 -15.63 17.39 3.97
N LEU A 190 -15.45 16.09 3.79
CA LEU A 190 -15.76 15.39 2.54
C LEU A 190 -17.26 15.11 2.40
N GLY A 191 -17.95 14.92 3.51
CA GLY A 191 -19.30 14.41 3.55
C GLY A 191 -19.41 12.98 3.02
N GLU A 192 -20.58 12.37 3.16
CA GLU A 192 -20.81 10.99 2.72
C GLU A 192 -20.63 10.83 1.20
N THR A 193 -21.11 11.82 0.42
CA THR A 193 -20.98 11.82 -1.03
C THR A 193 -19.52 11.96 -1.47
N GLY A 194 -18.75 12.86 -0.84
CA GLY A 194 -17.33 13.07 -1.14
C GLY A 194 -16.49 11.84 -0.86
N ILE A 195 -16.71 11.18 0.28
CA ILE A 195 -16.04 9.91 0.62
C ILE A 195 -16.38 8.84 -0.44
N ARG A 196 -17.65 8.72 -0.83
CA ARG A 196 -18.09 7.73 -1.82
C ARG A 196 -17.47 7.96 -3.20
N ILE A 197 -17.36 9.22 -3.63
CA ILE A 197 -16.68 9.59 -4.88
C ILE A 197 -15.19 9.26 -4.78
N LEU A 198 -14.53 9.62 -3.68
CA LEU A 198 -13.11 9.36 -3.48
C LEU A 198 -12.80 7.85 -3.53
N VAL A 199 -13.58 7.03 -2.82
CA VAL A 199 -13.43 5.57 -2.83
C VAL A 199 -13.56 5.01 -4.25
N ARG A 200 -14.52 5.49 -5.05
CA ARG A 200 -14.67 5.04 -6.44
C ARG A 200 -13.48 5.44 -7.33
N ILE A 201 -12.98 6.66 -7.18
CA ILE A 201 -11.78 7.10 -7.92
C ILE A 201 -10.57 6.24 -7.53
N MET A 202 -10.37 5.97 -6.23
CA MET A 202 -9.30 5.07 -5.78
C MET A 202 -9.49 3.66 -6.32
N GLY A 203 -10.73 3.14 -6.33
CA GLY A 203 -11.04 1.85 -6.94
C GLY A 203 -10.66 1.77 -8.43
N LEU A 204 -10.97 2.81 -9.21
CA LEU A 204 -10.58 2.87 -10.63
C LEU A 204 -9.06 2.84 -10.79
N LEU A 205 -8.34 3.60 -9.98
CA LEU A 205 -6.88 3.62 -10.01
C LEU A 205 -6.27 2.27 -9.56
N LEU A 206 -6.88 1.59 -8.56
CA LEU A 206 -6.47 0.25 -8.15
C LEU A 206 -6.65 -0.78 -9.26
N VAL A 207 -7.77 -0.73 -10.01
CA VAL A 207 -7.98 -1.59 -11.18
C VAL A 207 -6.91 -1.33 -12.25
N ALA A 208 -6.59 -0.07 -12.53
CA ALA A 208 -5.53 0.27 -13.48
C ALA A 208 -4.15 -0.25 -13.01
N LEU A 209 -3.84 -0.13 -11.72
CA LEU A 209 -2.62 -0.67 -11.12
C LEU A 209 -2.59 -2.20 -11.18
N ALA A 210 -3.72 -2.86 -10.94
CA ALA A 210 -3.84 -4.30 -11.07
C ALA A 210 -3.46 -4.79 -12.47
N VAL A 211 -3.98 -4.11 -13.49
CA VAL A 211 -3.61 -4.39 -14.89
C VAL A 211 -2.12 -4.15 -15.13
N GLN A 212 -1.54 -3.09 -14.55
CA GLN A 212 -0.10 -2.83 -14.67
C GLN A 212 0.74 -3.92 -14.03
N TYR A 213 0.33 -4.47 -12.89
CA TYR A 213 1.00 -5.62 -12.25
C TYR A 213 0.95 -6.87 -13.14
N PHE A 214 -0.18 -7.13 -13.82
CA PHE A 214 -0.24 -8.23 -14.81
C PHE A 214 0.74 -7.99 -15.94
N VAL A 215 0.74 -6.79 -16.53
CA VAL A 215 1.65 -6.46 -17.65
C VAL A 215 3.11 -6.64 -17.22
N ASN A 216 3.49 -6.11 -16.06
CA ASN A 216 4.86 -6.24 -15.53
C ASN A 216 5.22 -7.71 -15.32
N GLY A 217 4.38 -8.48 -14.63
CA GLY A 217 4.62 -9.90 -14.36
C GLY A 217 4.77 -10.72 -15.65
N PHE A 218 3.94 -10.49 -16.67
CA PHE A 218 4.04 -11.20 -17.96
C PHE A 218 5.25 -10.77 -18.79
N VAL A 219 5.64 -9.50 -18.73
CA VAL A 219 6.87 -9.00 -19.37
C VAL A 219 8.11 -9.62 -18.70
N ASP A 220 8.16 -9.67 -17.38
CA ASP A 220 9.31 -10.20 -16.66
C ASP A 220 9.39 -11.74 -16.73
N LEU A 221 8.29 -12.43 -17.04
CA LEU A 221 8.26 -13.84 -17.43
C LEU A 221 8.67 -14.07 -18.89
N GLY A 222 8.86 -13.03 -19.69
CA GLY A 222 9.19 -13.13 -21.11
C GLY A 222 8.01 -13.53 -22.02
N VAL A 223 6.78 -13.48 -21.51
CA VAL A 223 5.55 -13.80 -22.28
C VAL A 223 5.13 -12.63 -23.16
N LEU A 224 5.37 -11.40 -22.69
CA LEU A 224 5.07 -10.16 -23.42
C LEU A 224 6.35 -9.34 -23.65
N ASN A 225 6.43 -8.68 -24.81
CA ASN A 225 7.46 -7.68 -25.05
C ASN A 225 7.12 -6.39 -24.29
N ARG A 226 8.13 -5.68 -23.77
CA ARG A 226 7.91 -4.37 -23.14
C ARG A 226 7.22 -3.44 -24.13
N PRO A 227 6.04 -2.89 -23.81
CA PRO A 227 5.44 -1.87 -24.64
C PRO A 227 6.39 -0.67 -24.72
N SER A 228 6.67 -0.20 -25.94
CA SER A 228 7.37 1.08 -26.12
C SER A 228 6.46 2.17 -25.59
N LEU A 229 6.83 2.75 -24.44
CA LEU A 229 6.16 3.95 -23.95
C LEU A 229 6.41 5.09 -24.93
N PRO A 230 5.40 5.89 -25.25
CA PRO A 230 5.53 7.03 -26.13
C PRO A 230 6.44 8.12 -25.53
#